data_9be6255266db9eaa225056b40db71494
#
_entry.id   9be6255266db9eaa225056b40db71494
#
_cell.length_a   1.000
_cell.length_b   1.000
_cell.length_c   1.000
_cell.angle_alpha   90.00
_cell.angle_beta   90.00
_cell.angle_gamma   90.00
#
_symmetry.space_group_name_H-M   'P 1'
#
loop_
_entity.id
_entity.type
_entity.pdbx_description
1 polymer ?
#
loop_
_entity_poly.entity_id
_entity_poly.type
_entity_poly.pdbx_seq_one_letter_code
_entity_poly.pdbx_strand_id
1 'polypeptide(L)'
;MSRKNINLYSPRHPVSESPRRPDSRPVLHRARLVVPITQPAIEDGAVVVADGVILDVGPFQQLRRQWLEAPARDHGETVLLPALVNGHAHLDLSGLAGQVQAQDSMAEWIRSLLTARERLSQTQLEQARLQSLASLHAFGTGIIGDIDSSATFTGQDSDGTLVVRTFVELFGLQTESLEAAMGRLPHPARRALANGQENVSLAVHAPYTTSASLLREAKDWTSERAKVVSVHAAESEEEILFLHTGKGPLRDLLEEGGMEPGRWQPPGCGAVTYLDRLGFLDSLSLCVHVVQVSEEEIQLLQRSRAGVCLCPRSNLFIGNGLPPVRQLLDAGVPCAIGTDSLASNADLNLFKEMTVLVDQCGIGPDVVLAMATFHGARNLGLTPHYGSLEKNKRWLAIRVAATDIESVIAAGCQGALEWLI
;
A
#
# COMPACT_ATOMS: atom_id res chain seq x y z
N MET A 1 4.86 51.99 -14.68
CA MET A 1 6.08 51.96 -13.86
C MET A 1 5.80 51.21 -12.59
N SER A 2 6.64 50.33 -12.24
CA SER A 2 6.89 49.55 -11.05
C SER A 2 6.49 48.06 -11.13
N ARG A 3 7.46 47.25 -11.52
CA ARG A 3 7.43 45.78 -11.41
C ARG A 3 7.70 45.42 -9.95
N LYS A 4 6.81 44.71 -9.29
CA LYS A 4 7.09 44.05 -8.01
C LYS A 4 7.61 42.65 -8.27
N ASN A 5 8.83 42.42 -7.86
CA ASN A 5 9.50 41.13 -7.82
C ASN A 5 8.74 40.15 -6.91
N ILE A 6 8.34 39.01 -7.47
CA ILE A 6 7.86 37.87 -6.70
C ILE A 6 9.08 37.06 -6.33
N ASN A 7 9.39 37.04 -5.06
CA ASN A 7 10.45 36.23 -4.48
C ASN A 7 9.98 34.78 -4.40
N LEU A 8 10.55 33.90 -5.22
CA LEU A 8 10.33 32.46 -5.19
C LEU A 8 10.99 31.89 -3.93
N TYR A 9 10.19 31.47 -2.98
CA TYR A 9 10.63 30.70 -1.83
C TYR A 9 11.22 29.37 -2.31
N SER A 10 12.55 29.26 -2.22
CA SER A 10 13.28 28.01 -2.33
C SER A 10 13.05 27.20 -1.04
N PRO A 11 12.56 25.96 -1.09
CA PRO A 11 12.48 25.12 0.10
C PRO A 11 13.90 24.88 0.61
N ARG A 12 14.19 25.30 1.83
CA ARG A 12 15.42 24.96 2.52
C ARG A 12 15.40 23.43 2.74
N HIS A 13 16.25 22.71 2.00
CA HIS A 13 16.58 21.34 2.33
C HIS A 13 17.14 21.32 3.78
N PRO A 14 16.69 20.38 4.62
CA PRO A 14 17.32 20.20 5.91
C PRO A 14 18.81 19.90 5.69
N VAL A 15 19.65 20.61 6.43
CA VAL A 15 21.10 20.44 6.46
C VAL A 15 21.37 18.94 6.71
N SER A 16 22.15 18.31 5.85
CA SER A 16 22.61 16.94 6.04
C SER A 16 23.39 16.89 7.36
N GLU A 17 22.78 16.32 8.41
CA GLU A 17 23.55 15.93 9.59
C GLU A 17 24.61 14.94 9.11
N SER A 18 25.86 15.22 9.42
CA SER A 18 26.97 14.29 9.24
C SER A 18 26.56 12.96 9.87
N PRO A 19 26.80 11.80 9.23
CA PRO A 19 26.39 10.52 9.78
C PRO A 19 27.01 10.38 11.18
N ARG A 20 26.17 10.35 12.22
CA ARG A 20 26.60 10.04 13.59
C ARG A 20 27.32 8.69 13.53
N ARG A 21 28.46 8.57 14.23
CA ARG A 21 29.05 7.25 14.42
C ARG A 21 28.04 6.38 15.14
N PRO A 22 27.79 5.14 14.68
CA PRO A 22 26.85 4.25 15.34
C PRO A 22 27.27 4.03 16.80
N ASP A 23 26.30 4.08 17.72
CA ASP A 23 26.52 3.83 19.13
C ASP A 23 26.77 2.32 19.39
N SER A 24 26.21 1.46 18.55
CA SER A 24 26.42 0.02 18.58
C SER A 24 27.50 -0.45 17.60
N ARG A 25 28.09 -1.59 17.89
CA ARG A 25 29.08 -2.23 17.00
C ARG A 25 28.39 -2.73 15.73
N PRO A 26 28.90 -2.38 14.52
CA PRO A 26 28.36 -2.86 13.25
C PRO A 26 28.40 -4.39 13.17
N VAL A 27 27.40 -5.00 12.50
CA VAL A 27 27.31 -6.44 12.23
C VAL A 27 27.16 -6.65 10.73
N LEU A 28 27.86 -7.63 10.16
CA LEU A 28 27.69 -8.07 8.77
C LEU A 28 26.69 -9.23 8.73
N HIS A 29 25.59 -9.07 7.99
CA HIS A 29 24.64 -10.12 7.69
C HIS A 29 24.97 -10.69 6.30
N ARG A 30 25.58 -11.88 6.22
CA ARG A 30 25.95 -12.58 5.00
C ARG A 30 24.88 -13.58 4.62
N ALA A 31 24.56 -13.71 3.34
CA ALA A 31 23.69 -14.74 2.79
C ALA A 31 24.20 -15.20 1.43
N ARG A 32 23.75 -16.37 0.95
CA ARG A 32 24.04 -16.85 -0.41
C ARG A 32 23.69 -15.79 -1.45
N LEU A 33 22.52 -15.17 -1.31
CA LEU A 33 22.05 -14.11 -2.21
C LEU A 33 21.46 -12.95 -1.38
N VAL A 34 21.93 -11.74 -1.66
CA VAL A 34 21.31 -10.51 -1.14
C VAL A 34 20.58 -9.83 -2.30
N VAL A 35 19.29 -9.54 -2.12
CA VAL A 35 18.43 -8.86 -3.12
C VAL A 35 18.09 -7.45 -2.63
N PRO A 36 18.88 -6.44 -3.06
CA PRO A 36 18.67 -5.06 -2.61
C PRO A 36 17.44 -4.39 -3.19
N ILE A 37 16.88 -4.92 -4.25
CA ILE A 37 15.75 -4.46 -5.08
C ILE A 37 16.15 -3.37 -6.09
N THR A 38 16.78 -2.30 -5.66
CA THR A 38 17.14 -1.14 -6.52
C THR A 38 18.44 -1.32 -7.28
N GLN A 39 19.12 -2.42 -7.10
CA GLN A 39 20.31 -2.84 -7.82
C GLN A 39 20.30 -4.38 -8.00
N PRO A 40 21.12 -4.94 -8.90
CA PRO A 40 21.16 -6.38 -9.12
C PRO A 40 21.41 -7.17 -7.84
N ALA A 41 20.86 -8.38 -7.78
CA ALA A 41 21.12 -9.32 -6.70
C ALA A 41 22.62 -9.63 -6.57
N ILE A 42 23.10 -9.80 -5.35
CA ILE A 42 24.52 -9.94 -5.01
C ILE A 42 24.74 -11.36 -4.49
N GLU A 43 25.40 -12.19 -5.29
CA GLU A 43 25.86 -13.52 -4.86
C GLU A 43 26.95 -13.40 -3.78
N ASP A 44 26.93 -14.30 -2.80
CA ASP A 44 27.79 -14.20 -1.60
C ASP A 44 27.76 -12.76 -1.05
N GLY A 45 26.56 -12.22 -0.91
CA GLY A 45 26.31 -10.83 -0.54
C GLY A 45 26.31 -10.63 0.97
N ALA A 46 26.47 -9.38 1.38
CA ALA A 46 26.28 -9.01 2.78
C ALA A 46 25.70 -7.61 2.92
N VAL A 47 25.10 -7.37 4.09
CA VAL A 47 24.60 -6.06 4.55
C VAL A 47 25.27 -5.73 5.88
N VAL A 48 25.81 -4.54 6.00
CA VAL A 48 26.40 -4.03 7.25
C VAL A 48 25.37 -3.19 7.97
N VAL A 49 25.09 -3.51 9.21
CA VAL A 49 24.02 -2.88 10.01
C VAL A 49 24.56 -2.44 11.36
N ALA A 50 24.17 -1.23 11.79
CA ALA A 50 24.32 -0.79 13.17
C ALA A 50 23.14 0.12 13.55
N ASP A 51 22.68 0.04 14.79
CA ASP A 51 21.58 0.86 15.35
C ASP A 51 20.28 0.82 14.48
N GLY A 52 19.99 -0.33 13.87
CA GLY A 52 18.82 -0.49 12.99
C GLY A 52 18.92 0.29 11.68
N VAL A 53 20.14 0.67 11.24
CA VAL A 53 20.40 1.38 9.99
C VAL A 53 21.40 0.61 9.15
N ILE A 54 21.15 0.54 7.85
CA ILE A 54 22.04 -0.05 6.86
C ILE A 54 23.22 0.92 6.61
N LEU A 55 24.44 0.46 6.87
CA LEU A 55 25.67 1.22 6.66
C LEU A 55 26.30 0.95 5.30
N ASP A 56 26.18 -0.30 4.82
CA ASP A 56 26.75 -0.72 3.54
C ASP A 56 26.08 -1.98 3.00
N VAL A 57 26.09 -2.18 1.68
CA VAL A 57 25.57 -3.38 1.00
C VAL A 57 26.51 -3.73 -0.16
N GLY A 58 26.90 -5.00 -0.27
CA GLY A 58 27.79 -5.43 -1.33
C GLY A 58 28.28 -6.88 -1.22
N PRO A 59 29.24 -7.31 -2.06
CA PRO A 59 29.85 -8.62 -1.95
C PRO A 59 30.54 -8.81 -0.59
N PHE A 60 30.31 -9.95 0.06
CA PHE A 60 30.81 -10.22 1.41
C PHE A 60 32.32 -10.02 1.55
N GLN A 61 33.11 -10.52 0.62
CA GLN A 61 34.56 -10.40 0.66
C GLN A 61 35.06 -8.94 0.60
N GLN A 62 34.34 -8.07 -0.11
CA GLN A 62 34.66 -6.65 -0.15
C GLN A 62 34.31 -5.98 1.18
N LEU A 63 33.10 -6.20 1.69
CA LEU A 63 32.65 -5.61 2.95
C LEU A 63 33.47 -6.11 4.13
N ARG A 64 33.86 -7.38 4.14
CA ARG A 64 34.72 -7.97 5.18
C ARG A 64 36.08 -7.27 5.30
N ARG A 65 36.65 -6.82 4.19
CA ARG A 65 37.92 -6.05 4.17
C ARG A 65 37.73 -4.62 4.71
N GLN A 66 36.59 -4.03 4.47
CA GLN A 66 36.30 -2.65 4.93
C GLN A 66 35.88 -2.63 6.41
N TRP A 67 35.21 -3.68 6.87
CA TRP A 67 34.63 -3.81 8.19
C TRP A 67 35.29 -4.92 9.01
N LEU A 68 36.64 -4.89 9.11
CA LEU A 68 37.45 -5.95 9.70
C LEU A 68 37.03 -6.37 11.11
N GLU A 69 36.66 -5.40 11.94
CA GLU A 69 36.31 -5.60 13.34
C GLU A 69 34.84 -5.97 13.55
N ALA A 70 34.01 -5.89 12.52
CA ALA A 70 32.59 -6.19 12.65
C ALA A 70 32.37 -7.72 12.64
N PRO A 71 31.63 -8.29 13.62
CA PRO A 71 31.26 -9.69 13.56
C PRO A 71 30.38 -9.98 12.34
N ALA A 72 30.54 -11.17 11.75
CA ALA A 72 29.70 -11.64 10.67
C ALA A 72 28.70 -12.68 11.19
N ARG A 73 27.43 -12.51 10.83
CA ARG A 73 26.36 -13.52 10.97
C ARG A 73 26.14 -14.13 9.60
N ASP A 74 26.46 -15.41 9.44
CA ASP A 74 26.24 -16.15 8.20
C ASP A 74 24.87 -16.82 8.25
N HIS A 75 24.01 -16.46 7.30
CA HIS A 75 22.65 -17.00 7.16
C HIS A 75 22.60 -18.20 6.20
N GLY A 76 23.75 -18.63 5.68
CA GLY A 76 23.88 -19.84 4.84
C GLY A 76 23.18 -19.72 3.48
N GLU A 77 22.62 -20.85 3.04
CA GLU A 77 21.95 -20.99 1.74
C GLU A 77 20.54 -20.34 1.77
N THR A 78 20.48 -19.03 1.98
CA THR A 78 19.24 -18.26 2.03
C THR A 78 19.32 -17.02 1.15
N VAL A 79 18.14 -16.45 0.81
CA VAL A 79 18.01 -15.15 0.16
C VAL A 79 17.63 -14.12 1.21
N LEU A 80 18.39 -13.04 1.26
CA LEU A 80 18.16 -11.90 2.14
C LEU A 80 17.55 -10.75 1.33
N LEU A 81 16.42 -10.22 1.77
CA LEU A 81 15.68 -9.15 1.09
C LEU A 81 15.03 -8.19 2.11
N PRO A 82 14.63 -6.96 1.70
CA PRO A 82 13.88 -6.09 2.58
C PRO A 82 12.54 -6.73 2.93
N ALA A 83 12.00 -6.40 4.11
CA ALA A 83 10.65 -6.79 4.47
C ALA A 83 9.64 -6.36 3.43
N LEU A 84 8.58 -7.15 3.25
CA LEU A 84 7.53 -6.88 2.30
C LEU A 84 6.67 -5.68 2.72
N VAL A 85 6.13 -5.00 1.73
CA VAL A 85 5.25 -3.85 1.86
C VAL A 85 3.90 -4.20 1.28
N ASN A 86 2.90 -4.35 2.15
CA ASN A 86 1.50 -4.48 1.76
C ASN A 86 0.93 -3.08 1.48
N GLY A 87 0.76 -2.75 0.21
CA GLY A 87 0.37 -1.40 -0.22
C GLY A 87 -1.06 -1.02 0.13
N HIS A 88 -1.93 -2.00 0.42
CA HIS A 88 -3.33 -1.79 0.74
C HIS A 88 -3.96 -3.00 1.45
N ALA A 89 -4.56 -2.75 2.60
CA ALA A 89 -5.38 -3.72 3.31
C ALA A 89 -6.43 -3.02 4.19
N HIS A 90 -7.46 -3.78 4.60
CA HIS A 90 -8.49 -3.37 5.56
C HIS A 90 -8.43 -4.29 6.77
N LEU A 91 -7.63 -3.95 7.77
CA LEU A 91 -7.52 -4.77 8.98
C LEU A 91 -8.76 -4.72 9.86
N ASP A 92 -9.59 -3.67 9.73
CA ASP A 92 -10.87 -3.53 10.41
C ASP A 92 -11.94 -4.52 9.90
N LEU A 93 -11.72 -5.13 8.71
CA LEU A 93 -12.56 -6.17 8.13
C LEU A 93 -12.04 -7.59 8.39
N SER A 94 -10.97 -7.75 9.17
CA SER A 94 -10.36 -9.05 9.45
C SER A 94 -11.30 -10.08 10.08
N GLY A 95 -12.27 -9.60 10.87
CA GLY A 95 -13.30 -10.46 11.47
C GLY A 95 -14.21 -11.15 10.46
N LEU A 96 -14.19 -10.74 9.21
CA LEU A 96 -15.03 -11.30 8.13
C LEU A 96 -14.37 -12.47 7.38
N ALA A 97 -13.20 -12.91 7.82
CA ALA A 97 -12.51 -14.05 7.23
C ALA A 97 -13.43 -15.27 7.05
N GLY A 98 -13.63 -15.70 5.81
CA GLY A 98 -14.48 -16.84 5.44
C GLY A 98 -15.99 -16.66 5.69
N GLN A 99 -16.45 -15.45 6.07
CA GLN A 99 -17.87 -15.17 6.32
C GLN A 99 -18.61 -14.57 5.11
N VAL A 100 -17.87 -14.04 4.15
CA VAL A 100 -18.41 -13.51 2.90
C VAL A 100 -18.09 -14.50 1.78
N GLN A 101 -19.07 -14.79 0.96
CA GLN A 101 -18.89 -15.70 -0.19
C GLN A 101 -18.53 -14.89 -1.43
N ALA A 102 -17.79 -15.52 -2.36
CA ALA A 102 -17.60 -14.98 -3.69
C ALA A 102 -18.97 -14.79 -4.38
N GLN A 103 -19.11 -13.70 -5.12
CA GLN A 103 -20.34 -13.34 -5.84
C GLN A 103 -19.97 -13.01 -7.29
N ASP A 104 -20.98 -13.01 -8.17
CA ASP A 104 -20.79 -12.55 -9.56
C ASP A 104 -21.03 -11.04 -9.73
N SER A 105 -21.24 -10.30 -8.64
CA SER A 105 -21.57 -8.89 -8.60
C SER A 105 -20.91 -8.23 -7.38
N MET A 106 -20.25 -7.11 -7.61
CA MET A 106 -19.65 -6.32 -6.53
C MET A 106 -20.71 -5.79 -5.54
N ALA A 107 -21.86 -5.35 -6.05
CA ALA A 107 -22.96 -4.88 -5.19
C ALA A 107 -23.50 -5.99 -4.28
N GLU A 108 -23.64 -7.22 -4.77
CA GLU A 108 -24.04 -8.38 -3.97
C GLU A 108 -22.99 -8.75 -2.93
N TRP A 109 -21.71 -8.70 -3.30
CA TRP A 109 -20.62 -8.92 -2.37
C TRP A 109 -20.63 -7.89 -1.24
N ILE A 110 -20.80 -6.57 -1.55
CA ILE A 110 -20.91 -5.51 -0.56
C ILE A 110 -22.10 -5.74 0.39
N ARG A 111 -23.29 -6.12 -0.13
CA ARG A 111 -24.45 -6.46 0.71
C ARG A 111 -24.14 -7.58 1.70
N SER A 112 -23.47 -8.63 1.20
CA SER A 112 -23.06 -9.77 2.01
C SER A 112 -22.04 -9.37 3.08
N LEU A 113 -21.08 -8.52 2.73
CA LEU A 113 -20.08 -7.95 3.65
C LEU A 113 -20.75 -7.14 4.77
N LEU A 114 -21.64 -6.20 4.42
CA LEU A 114 -22.34 -5.36 5.40
C LEU A 114 -23.19 -6.21 6.36
N THR A 115 -23.92 -7.20 5.82
CA THR A 115 -24.73 -8.12 6.64
C THR A 115 -23.85 -8.98 7.56
N ALA A 116 -22.70 -9.45 7.11
CA ALA A 116 -21.78 -10.22 7.95
C ALA A 116 -21.16 -9.36 9.06
N ARG A 117 -20.80 -8.11 8.73
CA ARG A 117 -20.18 -7.15 9.67
C ARG A 117 -21.10 -6.82 10.85
N GLU A 118 -22.41 -6.67 10.62
CA GLU A 118 -23.41 -6.39 11.67
C GLU A 118 -23.49 -7.50 12.74
N ARG A 119 -23.07 -8.71 12.43
CA ARG A 119 -23.09 -9.86 13.33
C ARG A 119 -21.88 -9.92 14.27
N LEU A 120 -20.85 -9.11 14.02
CA LEU A 120 -19.61 -9.13 14.78
C LEU A 120 -19.61 -8.07 15.87
N SER A 121 -19.25 -8.46 17.08
CA SER A 121 -18.98 -7.53 18.17
C SER A 121 -17.64 -6.80 17.98
N GLN A 122 -17.52 -5.63 18.60
CA GLN A 122 -16.28 -4.87 18.58
C GLN A 122 -15.08 -5.69 19.09
N THR A 123 -15.26 -6.50 20.11
CA THR A 123 -14.21 -7.38 20.65
C THR A 123 -13.74 -8.41 19.63
N GLN A 124 -14.66 -8.99 18.85
CA GLN A 124 -14.28 -9.94 17.78
C GLN A 124 -13.50 -9.25 16.67
N LEU A 125 -13.89 -8.04 16.27
CA LEU A 125 -13.17 -7.25 15.27
C LEU A 125 -11.74 -6.92 15.75
N GLU A 126 -11.58 -6.47 16.99
CA GLU A 126 -10.27 -6.17 17.58
C GLU A 126 -9.37 -7.41 17.69
N GLN A 127 -9.91 -8.55 18.12
CA GLN A 127 -9.18 -9.81 18.18
C GLN A 127 -8.73 -10.29 16.78
N ALA A 128 -9.63 -10.23 15.80
CA ALA A 128 -9.31 -10.61 14.44
C ALA A 128 -8.23 -9.69 13.83
N ARG A 129 -8.27 -8.40 14.12
CA ARG A 129 -7.25 -7.45 13.71
C ARG A 129 -5.87 -7.81 14.28
N LEU A 130 -5.78 -8.12 15.57
CA LEU A 130 -4.51 -8.56 16.20
C LEU A 130 -3.98 -9.85 15.57
N GLN A 131 -4.85 -10.81 15.26
CA GLN A 131 -4.46 -12.03 14.56
C GLN A 131 -3.95 -11.74 13.15
N SER A 132 -4.54 -10.78 12.45
CA SER A 132 -4.09 -10.36 11.12
C SER A 132 -2.73 -9.68 11.16
N LEU A 133 -2.44 -8.86 12.16
CA LEU A 133 -1.11 -8.28 12.36
C LEU A 133 -0.05 -9.38 12.58
N ALA A 134 -0.34 -10.37 13.41
CA ALA A 134 0.54 -11.52 13.61
C ALA A 134 0.73 -12.34 12.32
N SER A 135 -0.33 -12.51 11.52
CA SER A 135 -0.26 -13.19 10.22
C SER A 135 0.60 -12.43 9.21
N LEU A 136 0.44 -11.12 9.10
CA LEU A 136 1.28 -10.26 8.26
C LEU A 136 2.75 -10.43 8.60
N HIS A 137 3.08 -10.35 9.89
CA HIS A 137 4.44 -10.56 10.39
C HIS A 137 4.97 -11.96 10.04
N ALA A 138 4.16 -13.00 10.24
CA ALA A 138 4.55 -14.38 9.93
C ALA A 138 4.88 -14.59 8.44
N PHE A 139 4.28 -13.79 7.55
CA PHE A 139 4.57 -13.82 6.11
C PHE A 139 5.52 -12.71 5.64
N GLY A 140 6.30 -12.13 6.55
CA GLY A 140 7.38 -11.20 6.21
C GLY A 140 6.94 -9.80 5.81
N THR A 141 5.68 -9.43 6.05
CA THR A 141 5.19 -8.07 5.86
C THR A 141 5.63 -7.19 7.02
N GLY A 142 6.48 -6.21 6.77
CA GLY A 142 6.96 -5.24 7.74
C GLY A 142 6.35 -3.85 7.60
N ILE A 143 5.65 -3.59 6.51
CA ILE A 143 5.02 -2.31 6.24
C ILE A 143 3.64 -2.55 5.64
N ILE A 144 2.64 -1.78 6.09
CA ILE A 144 1.27 -1.88 5.60
C ILE A 144 0.62 -0.51 5.41
N GLY A 145 -0.08 -0.35 4.30
CA GLY A 145 -1.08 0.69 4.08
C GLY A 145 -2.45 0.17 4.53
N ASP A 146 -2.87 0.56 5.72
CA ASP A 146 -4.11 0.08 6.36
C ASP A 146 -5.21 1.12 6.23
N ILE A 147 -6.32 0.74 5.62
CA ILE A 147 -7.55 1.54 5.62
C ILE A 147 -8.23 1.32 6.95
N ASP A 148 -8.35 2.37 7.75
CA ASP A 148 -8.93 2.29 9.10
C ASP A 148 -9.61 3.60 9.49
N SER A 149 -10.92 3.66 9.37
CA SER A 149 -11.72 4.83 9.75
C SER A 149 -11.69 5.13 11.26
N SER A 150 -11.24 4.20 12.08
CA SER A 150 -11.13 4.39 13.54
C SER A 150 -9.80 4.99 13.97
N ALA A 151 -8.75 4.82 13.17
CA ALA A 151 -7.35 5.14 13.47
C ALA A 151 -6.90 4.58 14.84
N THR A 152 -7.34 3.36 15.16
CA THR A 152 -7.06 2.70 16.44
C THR A 152 -5.63 2.18 16.53
N PHE A 153 -4.98 1.95 15.37
CA PHE A 153 -3.61 1.47 15.30
C PHE A 153 -2.80 2.37 14.35
N THR A 154 -1.97 3.23 14.93
CA THR A 154 -1.15 4.18 14.17
C THR A 154 0.31 4.07 14.60
N GLY A 155 1.23 3.93 13.64
CA GLY A 155 2.65 3.95 13.91
C GLY A 155 3.34 2.60 13.79
N GLN A 156 4.23 2.29 14.72
CA GLN A 156 4.95 1.01 14.81
C GLN A 156 4.35 0.15 15.91
N ASP A 157 4.48 -1.18 15.77
CA ASP A 157 4.23 -2.09 16.88
C ASP A 157 5.29 -1.94 17.99
N SER A 158 5.05 -2.61 19.15
CA SER A 158 5.95 -2.55 20.31
C SER A 158 7.38 -3.03 20.00
N ASP A 159 7.53 -3.89 19.03
CA ASP A 159 8.81 -4.52 18.67
C ASP A 159 9.50 -3.81 17.50
N GLY A 160 8.85 -2.80 16.90
CA GLY A 160 9.38 -2.01 15.79
C GLY A 160 9.49 -2.77 14.46
N THR A 161 8.87 -3.94 14.35
CA THR A 161 8.91 -4.81 13.17
C THR A 161 7.80 -4.53 12.16
N LEU A 162 6.75 -3.83 12.58
CA LEU A 162 5.63 -3.46 11.71
C LEU A 162 5.43 -1.93 11.70
N VAL A 163 5.50 -1.36 10.51
CA VAL A 163 5.22 0.06 10.24
C VAL A 163 3.84 0.17 9.59
N VAL A 164 2.92 0.87 10.24
CA VAL A 164 1.56 1.08 9.72
C VAL A 164 1.40 2.50 9.21
N ARG A 165 1.05 2.63 7.93
CA ARG A 165 0.51 3.85 7.34
C ARG A 165 -1.01 3.75 7.38
N THR A 166 -1.65 4.46 8.30
CA THR A 166 -3.10 4.47 8.44
C THR A 166 -3.73 5.48 7.50
N PHE A 167 -4.66 5.03 6.69
CA PHE A 167 -5.52 5.87 5.86
C PHE A 167 -6.91 5.93 6.48
N VAL A 168 -7.27 7.10 7.01
CA VAL A 168 -8.62 7.33 7.55
C VAL A 168 -9.58 7.52 6.40
N GLU A 169 -10.53 6.60 6.27
CA GLU A 169 -11.41 6.55 5.12
C GLU A 169 -12.63 7.46 5.26
N LEU A 170 -12.92 8.19 4.21
CA LEU A 170 -14.02 9.14 4.11
C LEU A 170 -15.03 8.70 3.06
N PHE A 171 -16.31 8.82 3.41
CA PHE A 171 -17.47 8.54 2.56
C PHE A 171 -18.36 9.77 2.46
N GLY A 172 -19.12 9.85 1.39
CA GLY A 172 -20.21 10.80 1.30
C GLY A 172 -20.44 11.34 -0.10
N LEU A 173 -21.34 10.70 -0.86
CA LEU A 173 -21.71 11.13 -2.21
C LEU A 173 -22.41 12.50 -2.21
N GLN A 174 -23.11 12.85 -1.12
CA GLN A 174 -23.77 14.13 -0.92
C GLN A 174 -23.02 15.05 0.07
N THR A 175 -21.82 14.65 0.49
CA THR A 175 -21.04 15.44 1.46
C THR A 175 -20.49 16.68 0.77
N GLU A 176 -20.80 17.85 1.32
CA GLU A 176 -20.44 19.13 0.71
C GLU A 176 -19.02 19.58 1.06
N SER A 177 -18.43 19.11 2.18
CA SER A 177 -17.09 19.52 2.60
C SER A 177 -16.32 18.43 3.34
N LEU A 178 -15.00 18.55 3.35
CA LEU A 178 -14.08 17.72 4.13
C LEU A 178 -14.33 17.87 5.63
N GLU A 179 -14.62 19.09 6.12
CA GLU A 179 -14.93 19.34 7.51
C GLU A 179 -16.15 18.54 7.98
N ALA A 180 -17.22 18.52 7.18
CA ALA A 180 -18.41 17.73 7.47
C ALA A 180 -18.12 16.22 7.47
N ALA A 181 -17.31 15.72 6.55
CA ALA A 181 -16.87 14.33 6.51
C ALA A 181 -16.04 13.97 7.75
N MET A 182 -15.04 14.78 8.06
CA MET A 182 -14.19 14.59 9.26
C MET A 182 -14.98 14.67 10.56
N GLY A 183 -16.02 15.51 10.63
CA GLY A 183 -16.89 15.63 11.80
C GLY A 183 -17.61 14.34 12.16
N ARG A 184 -17.84 13.46 11.20
CA ARG A 184 -18.50 12.15 11.43
C ARG A 184 -17.53 11.03 11.87
N LEU A 185 -16.22 11.25 11.74
CA LEU A 185 -15.23 10.27 12.15
C LEU A 185 -15.24 10.01 13.66
N PRO A 186 -14.85 8.82 14.12
CA PRO A 186 -14.61 8.54 15.53
C PRO A 186 -13.56 9.50 16.14
N HIS A 187 -13.68 9.75 17.44
CA HIS A 187 -12.79 10.68 18.15
C HIS A 187 -11.29 10.37 17.99
N PRO A 188 -10.82 9.10 18.04
CA PRO A 188 -9.41 8.78 17.83
C PRO A 188 -8.92 9.22 16.45
N ALA A 189 -9.67 8.95 15.38
CA ALA A 189 -9.32 9.32 14.01
C ALA A 189 -9.24 10.85 13.84
N ARG A 190 -10.25 11.59 14.34
CA ARG A 190 -10.22 13.06 14.34
C ARG A 190 -9.02 13.62 15.06
N ARG A 191 -8.68 13.07 16.23
CA ARG A 191 -7.50 13.48 17.02
C ARG A 191 -6.21 13.19 16.30
N ALA A 192 -6.06 12.02 15.67
CA ALA A 192 -4.86 11.65 14.92
C ALA A 192 -4.60 12.60 13.74
N LEU A 193 -5.65 12.94 12.98
CA LEU A 193 -5.59 13.89 11.88
C LEU A 193 -5.29 15.31 12.36
N ALA A 194 -5.94 15.78 13.43
CA ALA A 194 -5.73 17.11 14.01
C ALA A 194 -4.32 17.30 14.58
N ASN A 195 -3.77 16.25 15.19
CA ASN A 195 -2.39 16.27 15.72
C ASN A 195 -1.31 16.14 14.62
N GLY A 196 -1.70 15.95 13.36
CA GLY A 196 -0.77 15.82 12.24
C GLY A 196 0.13 14.59 12.32
N GLN A 197 -0.34 13.48 12.96
CA GLN A 197 0.47 12.27 13.09
C GLN A 197 1.05 11.86 11.74
N GLU A 198 2.35 11.63 11.69
CA GLU A 198 3.10 11.40 10.45
C GLU A 198 2.55 10.18 9.69
N ASN A 199 2.27 9.10 10.40
CA ASN A 199 1.79 7.83 9.80
C ASN A 199 0.28 7.82 9.49
N VAL A 200 -0.44 8.92 9.68
CA VAL A 200 -1.87 9.01 9.40
C VAL A 200 -2.13 9.92 8.21
N SER A 201 -2.94 9.47 7.28
CA SER A 201 -3.38 10.20 6.11
C SER A 201 -4.88 9.97 5.84
N LEU A 202 -5.38 10.44 4.72
CA LEU A 202 -6.76 10.23 4.29
C LEU A 202 -6.85 9.19 3.18
N ALA A 203 -7.92 8.39 3.22
CA ALA A 203 -8.49 7.75 2.05
C ALA A 203 -9.84 8.39 1.73
N VAL A 204 -10.17 8.49 0.47
CA VAL A 204 -11.54 8.69 -0.01
C VAL A 204 -11.98 7.37 -0.61
N HIS A 205 -13.10 6.82 -0.14
CA HIS A 205 -13.44 5.43 -0.45
C HIS A 205 -13.37 5.14 -1.96
N ALA A 206 -14.28 5.70 -2.75
CA ALA A 206 -14.31 5.50 -4.19
C ALA A 206 -15.06 6.63 -4.90
N PRO A 207 -14.84 6.85 -6.20
CA PRO A 207 -15.55 7.87 -6.99
C PRO A 207 -17.08 7.73 -6.97
N TYR A 208 -17.59 6.52 -6.80
CA TYR A 208 -19.03 6.25 -6.78
C TYR A 208 -19.68 6.43 -5.39
N THR A 209 -18.91 6.63 -4.33
CA THR A 209 -19.39 6.86 -2.95
C THR A 209 -18.98 8.21 -2.39
N THR A 210 -18.24 9.03 -3.15
CA THR A 210 -17.62 10.26 -2.67
C THR A 210 -17.93 11.42 -3.60
N SER A 211 -18.35 12.56 -3.06
CA SER A 211 -18.66 13.76 -3.85
C SER A 211 -17.41 14.38 -4.48
N ALA A 212 -17.59 15.10 -5.59
CA ALA A 212 -16.50 15.82 -6.25
C ALA A 212 -15.83 16.87 -5.34
N SER A 213 -16.58 17.53 -4.46
CA SER A 213 -16.04 18.49 -3.48
C SER A 213 -15.16 17.76 -2.46
N LEU A 214 -15.65 16.65 -1.88
CA LEU A 214 -14.89 15.90 -0.90
C LEU A 214 -13.60 15.28 -1.48
N LEU A 215 -13.65 14.79 -2.74
CA LEU A 215 -12.45 14.31 -3.46
C LEU A 215 -11.40 15.41 -3.58
N ARG A 216 -11.79 16.63 -4.05
CA ARG A 216 -10.86 17.76 -4.18
C ARG A 216 -10.30 18.22 -2.84
N GLU A 217 -11.17 18.45 -1.86
CA GLU A 217 -10.74 18.97 -0.56
C GLU A 217 -9.85 17.97 0.21
N ALA A 218 -10.12 16.68 0.11
CA ALA A 218 -9.26 15.65 0.68
C ALA A 218 -7.88 15.62 -0.01
N LYS A 219 -7.85 15.79 -1.35
CA LYS A 219 -6.62 15.91 -2.11
C LYS A 219 -5.82 17.15 -1.72
N ASP A 220 -6.47 18.29 -1.62
CA ASP A 220 -5.84 19.56 -1.21
C ASP A 220 -5.25 19.42 0.19
N TRP A 221 -6.02 18.88 1.15
CA TRP A 221 -5.59 18.65 2.52
C TRP A 221 -4.34 17.77 2.63
N THR A 222 -4.29 16.68 1.85
CA THR A 222 -3.13 15.77 1.84
C THR A 222 -1.92 16.38 1.14
N SER A 223 -2.14 17.11 0.05
CA SER A 223 -1.07 17.78 -0.71
C SER A 223 -0.38 18.87 0.10
N GLU A 224 -1.14 19.71 0.82
CA GLU A 224 -0.60 20.72 1.73
C GLU A 224 0.32 20.12 2.82
N ARG A 225 0.13 18.84 3.14
CA ARG A 225 0.86 18.12 4.18
C ARG A 225 1.89 17.13 3.64
N ALA A 226 2.10 17.12 2.32
CA ALA A 226 2.95 16.18 1.61
C ALA A 226 2.63 14.71 1.98
N LYS A 227 1.34 14.37 2.13
CA LYS A 227 0.86 13.04 2.48
C LYS A 227 0.21 12.37 1.27
N VAL A 228 0.33 11.06 1.20
CA VAL A 228 -0.36 10.24 0.20
C VAL A 228 -1.84 10.17 0.54
N VAL A 229 -2.71 10.30 -0.48
CA VAL A 229 -4.16 10.01 -0.39
C VAL A 229 -4.46 8.72 -1.14
N SER A 230 -5.27 7.83 -0.55
CA SER A 230 -5.70 6.57 -1.17
C SER A 230 -7.13 6.68 -1.69
N VAL A 231 -7.43 5.95 -2.78
CA VAL A 231 -8.77 5.84 -3.36
C VAL A 231 -8.92 4.50 -4.09
N HIS A 232 -10.05 3.79 -3.88
CA HIS A 232 -10.43 2.68 -4.75
C HIS A 232 -10.91 3.24 -6.08
N ALA A 233 -10.40 2.74 -7.19
CA ALA A 233 -10.71 3.28 -8.50
C ALA A 233 -10.71 2.20 -9.58
N ALA A 234 -11.72 2.24 -10.44
CA ALA A 234 -11.85 1.36 -11.59
C ALA A 234 -11.77 -0.13 -11.19
N GLU A 235 -12.45 -0.48 -10.10
CA GLU A 235 -12.38 -1.84 -9.55
C GLU A 235 -13.30 -2.80 -10.29
N SER A 236 -14.53 -2.39 -10.62
CA SER A 236 -15.54 -3.24 -11.23
C SER A 236 -16.21 -2.63 -12.44
N GLU A 237 -16.78 -3.46 -13.30
CA GLU A 237 -17.64 -3.00 -14.41
C GLU A 237 -18.89 -2.25 -13.90
N GLU A 238 -19.39 -2.62 -12.72
CA GLU A 238 -20.52 -1.94 -12.10
C GLU A 238 -20.16 -0.49 -11.68
N GLU A 239 -18.93 -0.24 -11.21
CA GLU A 239 -18.43 1.10 -10.95
C GLU A 239 -18.40 1.93 -12.24
N ILE A 240 -17.85 1.36 -13.31
CA ILE A 240 -17.78 2.04 -14.60
C ILE A 240 -19.19 2.34 -15.15
N LEU A 241 -20.11 1.39 -15.07
CA LEU A 241 -21.50 1.59 -15.46
C LEU A 241 -22.14 2.72 -14.66
N PHE A 242 -21.99 2.74 -13.35
CA PHE A 242 -22.55 3.76 -12.48
C PHE A 242 -21.96 5.14 -12.78
N LEU A 243 -20.64 5.28 -12.94
CA LEU A 243 -19.99 6.56 -13.26
C LEU A 243 -20.38 7.07 -14.65
N HIS A 244 -20.62 6.20 -15.62
CA HIS A 244 -21.04 6.61 -16.94
C HIS A 244 -22.52 7.01 -17.01
N THR A 245 -23.40 6.32 -16.31
CA THR A 245 -24.86 6.39 -16.54
C THR A 245 -25.68 6.81 -15.33
N GLY A 246 -25.12 6.72 -14.13
CA GLY A 246 -25.85 6.88 -12.87
C GLY A 246 -26.82 5.73 -12.56
N LYS A 247 -26.66 4.56 -13.21
CA LYS A 247 -27.57 3.41 -13.12
C LYS A 247 -26.78 2.13 -12.77
N GLY A 248 -27.50 1.06 -12.46
CA GLY A 248 -26.94 -0.27 -12.25
C GLY A 248 -26.93 -0.69 -10.79
N PRO A 249 -26.38 -1.89 -10.49
CA PRO A 249 -26.48 -2.52 -9.17
C PRO A 249 -25.89 -1.67 -8.04
N LEU A 250 -24.83 -0.88 -8.29
CA LEU A 250 -24.27 0.03 -7.30
C LEU A 250 -25.21 1.19 -6.97
N ARG A 251 -26.02 1.65 -7.94
CA ARG A 251 -27.05 2.66 -7.62
C ARG A 251 -28.07 2.09 -6.65
N ASP A 252 -28.57 0.90 -6.94
CA ASP A 252 -29.58 0.24 -6.12
C ASP A 252 -29.05 0.01 -4.70
N LEU A 253 -27.80 -0.45 -4.57
CA LEU A 253 -27.10 -0.61 -3.30
C LEU A 253 -27.00 0.71 -2.51
N LEU A 254 -26.64 1.82 -3.16
CA LEU A 254 -26.52 3.12 -2.52
C LEU A 254 -27.88 3.63 -2.01
N GLU A 255 -28.96 3.44 -2.80
CA GLU A 255 -30.33 3.81 -2.42
C GLU A 255 -30.82 2.96 -1.25
N GLU A 256 -30.59 1.65 -1.24
CA GLU A 256 -30.87 0.74 -0.13
C GLU A 256 -30.17 1.15 1.17
N GLY A 257 -28.92 1.58 1.06
CA GLY A 257 -28.10 2.08 2.18
C GLY A 257 -28.46 3.50 2.66
N GLY A 258 -29.50 4.11 2.09
CA GLY A 258 -29.92 5.48 2.42
C GLY A 258 -28.95 6.55 1.88
N MET A 259 -28.02 6.17 1.04
CA MET A 259 -27.12 7.08 0.31
C MET A 259 -27.74 7.43 -1.04
N GLU A 260 -28.95 8.02 -1.02
CA GLU A 260 -29.61 8.42 -2.25
C GLU A 260 -28.67 9.29 -3.10
N PRO A 261 -28.39 8.94 -4.36
CA PRO A 261 -27.58 9.78 -5.23
C PRO A 261 -28.18 11.19 -5.42
N GLY A 262 -29.47 11.37 -5.16
CA GLY A 262 -30.15 12.65 -5.15
C GLY A 262 -29.93 13.44 -6.44
N ARG A 263 -29.30 14.62 -6.31
CA ARG A 263 -28.93 15.48 -7.45
C ARG A 263 -27.56 15.16 -8.05
N TRP A 264 -26.89 14.11 -7.56
CA TRP A 264 -25.60 13.70 -8.11
C TRP A 264 -25.74 13.35 -9.60
N GLN A 265 -24.86 13.92 -10.38
CA GLN A 265 -24.82 13.68 -11.82
C GLN A 265 -23.63 12.77 -12.13
N PRO A 266 -23.82 11.71 -12.93
CA PRO A 266 -22.72 10.86 -13.33
C PRO A 266 -21.70 11.66 -14.14
N PRO A 267 -20.39 11.46 -13.92
CA PRO A 267 -19.35 12.21 -14.66
C PRO A 267 -19.26 11.83 -16.14
N GLY A 268 -19.92 10.75 -16.56
CA GLY A 268 -19.96 10.30 -17.95
C GLY A 268 -18.60 9.77 -18.46
N CYS A 269 -17.76 9.28 -17.56
CA CYS A 269 -16.43 8.75 -17.89
C CYS A 269 -15.97 7.72 -16.85
N GLY A 270 -14.86 7.01 -17.14
CA GLY A 270 -14.25 6.08 -16.21
C GLY A 270 -13.68 6.75 -14.96
N ALA A 271 -13.39 5.93 -13.96
CA ALA A 271 -12.97 6.39 -12.63
C ALA A 271 -11.67 7.20 -12.66
N VAL A 272 -10.65 6.73 -13.36
CA VAL A 272 -9.35 7.41 -13.47
C VAL A 272 -9.49 8.74 -14.21
N THR A 273 -10.26 8.75 -15.30
CA THR A 273 -10.58 9.99 -16.04
C THR A 273 -11.31 11.00 -15.17
N TYR A 274 -12.24 10.55 -14.32
CA TYR A 274 -12.95 11.43 -13.41
C TYR A 274 -12.01 12.03 -12.36
N LEU A 275 -11.16 11.21 -11.74
CA LEU A 275 -10.16 11.66 -10.77
C LEU A 275 -9.18 12.68 -11.39
N ASP A 276 -8.74 12.45 -12.64
CA ASP A 276 -7.87 13.39 -13.37
C ASP A 276 -8.56 14.75 -13.58
N ARG A 277 -9.81 14.76 -14.05
CA ARG A 277 -10.61 15.99 -14.23
C ARG A 277 -10.82 16.77 -12.94
N LEU A 278 -10.80 16.09 -11.78
CA LEU A 278 -10.89 16.72 -10.47
C LEU A 278 -9.55 17.28 -9.97
N GLY A 279 -8.43 17.01 -10.67
CA GLY A 279 -7.09 17.35 -10.22
C GLY A 279 -6.61 16.47 -9.05
N PHE A 280 -7.21 15.29 -8.90
CA PHE A 280 -6.88 14.36 -7.81
C PHE A 280 -5.57 13.61 -8.05
N LEU A 281 -5.20 13.36 -9.32
CA LEU A 281 -4.07 12.51 -9.66
C LEU A 281 -2.74 13.27 -9.66
N ASP A 282 -1.81 12.85 -8.82
CA ASP A 282 -0.39 13.21 -8.85
C ASP A 282 0.46 12.13 -8.17
N SER A 283 1.74 12.42 -7.92
CA SER A 283 2.67 11.48 -7.27
C SER A 283 2.34 11.15 -5.79
N LEU A 284 1.40 11.85 -5.17
CA LEU A 284 0.88 11.61 -3.82
C LEU A 284 -0.50 10.94 -3.85
N SER A 285 -0.96 10.46 -5.00
CA SER A 285 -2.22 9.73 -5.14
C SER A 285 -1.96 8.24 -5.28
N LEU A 286 -2.69 7.42 -4.52
CA LEU A 286 -2.65 5.96 -4.57
C LEU A 286 -4.01 5.45 -5.04
N CYS A 287 -4.08 4.98 -6.28
CA CYS A 287 -5.26 4.33 -6.87
C CYS A 287 -5.19 2.81 -6.60
N VAL A 288 -6.20 2.27 -5.94
CA VAL A 288 -6.27 0.85 -5.61
C VAL A 288 -7.14 0.11 -6.62
N HIS A 289 -6.82 -1.14 -6.90
CA HIS A 289 -7.39 -2.09 -7.87
C HIS A 289 -7.06 -1.81 -9.33
N VAL A 290 -7.58 -0.76 -9.94
CA VAL A 290 -7.30 -0.34 -11.32
C VAL A 290 -7.47 -1.50 -12.33
N VAL A 291 -8.61 -2.21 -12.20
CA VAL A 291 -8.95 -3.38 -13.05
C VAL A 291 -9.58 -2.94 -14.36
N GLN A 292 -10.58 -2.07 -14.29
CA GLN A 292 -11.43 -1.65 -15.41
C GLN A 292 -10.94 -0.30 -15.98
N VAL A 293 -9.75 -0.30 -16.58
CA VAL A 293 -9.14 0.94 -17.14
C VAL A 293 -8.89 0.84 -18.62
N SER A 294 -9.08 1.95 -19.32
CA SER A 294 -8.72 2.07 -20.73
C SER A 294 -7.24 2.42 -20.91
N GLU A 295 -6.75 2.30 -22.15
CA GLU A 295 -5.38 2.68 -22.49
C GLU A 295 -5.13 4.19 -22.23
N GLU A 296 -6.11 5.04 -22.50
CA GLU A 296 -6.04 6.46 -22.22
C GLU A 296 -5.95 6.73 -20.71
N GLU A 297 -6.65 5.97 -19.90
CA GLU A 297 -6.58 6.06 -18.43
C GLU A 297 -5.23 5.58 -17.87
N ILE A 298 -4.63 4.55 -18.47
CA ILE A 298 -3.24 4.14 -18.14
C ILE A 298 -2.26 5.28 -18.44
N GLN A 299 -2.44 6.00 -19.54
CA GLN A 299 -1.62 7.18 -19.86
C GLN A 299 -1.84 8.34 -18.87
N LEU A 300 -3.06 8.52 -18.33
CA LEU A 300 -3.31 9.50 -17.24
C LEU A 300 -2.53 9.13 -15.97
N LEU A 301 -2.58 7.88 -15.55
CA LEU A 301 -1.82 7.38 -14.40
C LEU A 301 -0.30 7.57 -14.60
N GLN A 302 0.21 7.28 -15.78
CA GLN A 302 1.61 7.45 -16.12
C GLN A 302 2.05 8.93 -16.05
N ARG A 303 1.29 9.84 -16.69
CA ARG A 303 1.64 11.27 -16.73
C ARG A 303 1.55 11.94 -15.36
N SER A 304 0.54 11.59 -14.56
CA SER A 304 0.37 12.08 -13.20
C SER A 304 1.40 11.50 -12.23
N ARG A 305 2.05 10.38 -12.56
CA ARG A 305 2.90 9.58 -11.66
C ARG A 305 2.17 9.04 -10.44
N ALA A 306 0.84 8.94 -10.50
CA ALA A 306 0.04 8.33 -9.45
C ALA A 306 0.51 6.88 -9.20
N GLY A 307 0.55 6.49 -7.94
CA GLY A 307 0.80 5.11 -7.56
C GLY A 307 -0.43 4.25 -7.79
N VAL A 308 -0.22 3.00 -8.17
CA VAL A 308 -1.27 1.98 -8.26
C VAL A 308 -0.98 0.87 -7.27
N CYS A 309 -1.99 0.37 -6.57
CA CYS A 309 -1.91 -0.83 -5.73
C CYS A 309 -2.83 -1.90 -6.27
N LEU A 310 -2.26 -3.01 -6.71
CA LEU A 310 -2.99 -4.14 -7.27
C LEU A 310 -3.32 -5.15 -6.18
N CYS A 311 -4.57 -5.66 -6.17
CA CYS A 311 -5.05 -6.66 -5.21
C CYS A 311 -5.60 -7.88 -5.99
N PRO A 312 -4.74 -8.64 -6.70
CA PRO A 312 -5.19 -9.60 -7.70
C PRO A 312 -6.08 -10.71 -7.14
N ARG A 313 -5.79 -11.24 -5.95
CA ARG A 313 -6.61 -12.32 -5.36
C ARG A 313 -7.98 -11.80 -4.90
N SER A 314 -8.03 -10.61 -4.31
CA SER A 314 -9.29 -9.96 -3.96
C SER A 314 -10.15 -9.71 -5.20
N ASN A 315 -9.57 -9.16 -6.26
CA ASN A 315 -10.26 -8.89 -7.51
C ASN A 315 -10.85 -10.18 -8.14
N LEU A 316 -10.10 -11.28 -8.12
CA LEU A 316 -10.57 -12.58 -8.58
C LEU A 316 -11.68 -13.14 -7.69
N PHE A 317 -11.59 -12.97 -6.37
CA PHE A 317 -12.59 -13.44 -5.41
C PHE A 317 -13.94 -12.73 -5.61
N ILE A 318 -13.92 -11.43 -5.83
CA ILE A 318 -15.12 -10.60 -6.05
C ILE A 318 -15.69 -10.79 -7.47
N GLY A 319 -14.91 -11.37 -8.40
CA GLY A 319 -15.32 -11.55 -9.80
C GLY A 319 -14.98 -10.38 -10.72
N ASN A 320 -14.20 -9.42 -10.27
CA ASN A 320 -13.80 -8.24 -11.05
C ASN A 320 -12.74 -8.52 -12.14
N GLY A 321 -12.10 -9.69 -12.10
CA GLY A 321 -11.03 -10.08 -13.02
C GLY A 321 -9.66 -9.59 -12.60
N LEU A 322 -8.69 -9.62 -13.51
CA LEU A 322 -7.33 -9.18 -13.28
C LEU A 322 -7.06 -7.81 -13.92
N PRO A 323 -6.31 -6.92 -13.24
CA PRO A 323 -5.90 -5.64 -13.83
C PRO A 323 -4.97 -5.85 -15.02
N PRO A 324 -4.85 -4.87 -15.94
CA PRO A 324 -3.95 -4.92 -17.10
C PRO A 324 -2.49 -4.67 -16.68
N VAL A 325 -1.94 -5.58 -15.85
CA VAL A 325 -0.65 -5.39 -15.15
C VAL A 325 0.48 -5.10 -16.12
N ARG A 326 0.56 -5.85 -17.22
CA ARG A 326 1.63 -5.65 -18.21
C ARG A 326 1.57 -4.27 -18.84
N GLN A 327 0.36 -3.83 -19.24
CA GLN A 327 0.19 -2.49 -19.85
C GLN A 327 0.54 -1.36 -18.86
N LEU A 328 0.18 -1.51 -17.59
CA LEU A 328 0.55 -0.57 -16.53
C LEU A 328 2.07 -0.49 -16.35
N LEU A 329 2.75 -1.64 -16.29
CA LEU A 329 4.21 -1.71 -16.13
C LEU A 329 4.94 -1.17 -17.37
N ASP A 330 4.51 -1.55 -18.58
CA ASP A 330 5.10 -1.09 -19.85
C ASP A 330 4.94 0.42 -20.02
N ALA A 331 3.86 1.00 -19.53
CA ALA A 331 3.67 2.45 -19.47
C ALA A 331 4.52 3.15 -18.38
N GLY A 332 5.18 2.39 -17.50
CA GLY A 332 5.99 2.93 -16.41
C GLY A 332 5.15 3.44 -15.22
N VAL A 333 3.92 2.96 -15.06
CA VAL A 333 3.08 3.25 -13.88
C VAL A 333 3.68 2.55 -12.66
N PRO A 334 3.86 3.25 -11.52
CA PRO A 334 4.41 2.64 -10.31
C PRO A 334 3.40 1.74 -9.63
N CYS A 335 3.48 0.43 -9.92
CA CYS A 335 2.57 -0.58 -9.38
C CYS A 335 3.14 -1.21 -8.09
N ALA A 336 2.34 -1.22 -7.04
CA ALA A 336 2.55 -1.96 -5.79
C ALA A 336 1.57 -3.14 -5.71
N ILE A 337 1.72 -3.98 -4.70
CA ILE A 337 0.81 -5.10 -4.39
C ILE A 337 0.19 -4.87 -3.01
N GLY A 338 -1.10 -5.17 -2.88
CA GLY A 338 -1.85 -5.22 -1.64
C GLY A 338 -2.67 -6.51 -1.53
N THR A 339 -3.08 -6.86 -0.33
CA THR A 339 -3.90 -8.06 -0.08
C THR A 339 -5.39 -7.75 -0.01
N ASP A 340 -5.73 -6.48 0.13
CA ASP A 340 -7.09 -6.07 0.50
C ASP A 340 -7.55 -6.71 1.82
N SER A 341 -8.84 -6.94 2.01
CA SER A 341 -9.44 -7.47 3.25
C SER A 341 -9.53 -9.00 3.27
N LEU A 342 -9.67 -9.56 4.47
CA LEU A 342 -10.05 -10.98 4.64
C LEU A 342 -11.53 -11.25 4.31
N ALA A 343 -12.31 -10.24 3.93
CA ALA A 343 -13.64 -10.41 3.37
C ALA A 343 -13.60 -10.80 1.89
N SER A 344 -12.49 -10.51 1.20
CA SER A 344 -12.26 -10.81 -0.22
C SER A 344 -10.99 -11.63 -0.46
N ASN A 345 -10.34 -12.10 0.59
CA ASN A 345 -9.11 -12.89 0.49
C ASN A 345 -9.05 -13.99 1.57
N ALA A 346 -8.38 -15.08 1.27
CA ALA A 346 -8.25 -16.22 2.19
C ALA A 346 -7.18 -15.98 3.28
N ASP A 347 -6.19 -15.13 2.99
CA ASP A 347 -5.10 -14.76 3.90
C ASP A 347 -4.42 -13.46 3.43
N LEU A 348 -3.51 -12.92 4.26
CA LEU A 348 -2.76 -11.70 4.00
C LEU A 348 -1.32 -11.97 3.52
N ASN A 349 -1.08 -13.10 2.87
CA ASN A 349 0.24 -13.49 2.36
C ASN A 349 0.53 -12.85 1.00
N LEU A 350 1.39 -11.82 0.96
CA LEU A 350 1.80 -11.13 -0.27
C LEU A 350 2.50 -12.04 -1.29
N PHE A 351 3.18 -13.10 -0.85
CA PHE A 351 3.78 -14.05 -1.80
C PHE A 351 2.73 -14.76 -2.64
N LYS A 352 1.53 -14.99 -2.10
CA LYS A 352 0.42 -15.56 -2.88
C LYS A 352 -0.18 -14.56 -3.86
N GLU A 353 -0.17 -13.26 -3.56
CA GLU A 353 -0.49 -12.23 -4.55
C GLU A 353 0.55 -12.22 -5.69
N MET A 354 1.84 -12.31 -5.35
CA MET A 354 2.92 -12.42 -6.33
C MET A 354 2.74 -13.65 -7.23
N THR A 355 2.36 -14.80 -6.66
CA THR A 355 2.10 -16.04 -7.42
C THR A 355 1.06 -15.82 -8.51
N VAL A 356 -0.06 -15.13 -8.20
CA VAL A 356 -1.09 -14.82 -9.21
C VAL A 356 -0.52 -13.96 -10.33
N LEU A 357 0.29 -12.95 -10.01
CA LEU A 357 0.90 -12.08 -11.02
C LEU A 357 1.92 -12.81 -11.90
N VAL A 358 2.70 -13.71 -11.31
CA VAL A 358 3.65 -14.54 -12.07
C VAL A 358 2.91 -15.51 -12.98
N ASP A 359 2.00 -16.32 -12.41
CA ASP A 359 1.39 -17.45 -13.10
C ASP A 359 0.33 -17.01 -14.11
N GLN A 360 -0.49 -16.00 -13.79
CA GLN A 360 -1.62 -15.61 -14.63
C GLN A 360 -1.35 -14.36 -15.48
N CYS A 361 -0.46 -13.45 -15.02
CA CYS A 361 -0.11 -12.24 -15.77
C CYS A 361 1.26 -12.34 -16.46
N GLY A 362 2.05 -13.38 -16.18
CA GLY A 362 3.39 -13.61 -16.76
C GLY A 362 4.40 -12.53 -16.38
N ILE A 363 4.30 -11.98 -15.17
CA ILE A 363 5.24 -10.96 -14.65
C ILE A 363 6.44 -11.66 -14.02
N GLY A 364 7.64 -11.15 -14.27
CA GLY A 364 8.88 -11.75 -13.73
C GLY A 364 8.95 -11.69 -12.19
N PRO A 365 9.55 -12.71 -11.53
CA PRO A 365 9.68 -12.75 -10.07
C PRO A 365 10.39 -11.55 -9.45
N ASP A 366 11.39 -11.01 -10.11
CA ASP A 366 12.14 -9.80 -9.73
C ASP A 366 11.23 -8.56 -9.73
N VAL A 367 10.35 -8.45 -10.72
CA VAL A 367 9.41 -7.33 -10.85
C VAL A 367 8.37 -7.39 -9.74
N VAL A 368 7.76 -8.56 -9.48
CA VAL A 368 6.75 -8.67 -8.41
C VAL A 368 7.36 -8.48 -7.02
N LEU A 369 8.61 -8.87 -6.79
CA LEU A 369 9.34 -8.53 -5.56
C LEU A 369 9.55 -7.03 -5.42
N ALA A 370 9.89 -6.33 -6.50
CA ALA A 370 10.00 -4.87 -6.47
C ALA A 370 8.64 -4.19 -6.20
N MET A 371 7.54 -4.74 -6.75
CA MET A 371 6.18 -4.26 -6.47
C MET A 371 5.79 -4.41 -4.99
N ALA A 372 6.17 -5.53 -4.36
CA ALA A 372 5.87 -5.82 -2.96
C ALA A 372 6.93 -5.27 -1.97
N THR A 373 7.86 -4.45 -2.42
CA THR A 373 8.91 -3.85 -1.57
C THR A 373 9.10 -2.38 -1.91
N PHE A 374 9.95 -2.04 -2.89
CA PHE A 374 10.31 -0.68 -3.24
C PHE A 374 9.11 0.15 -3.75
N HIS A 375 8.31 -0.40 -4.67
CA HIS A 375 7.14 0.31 -5.19
C HIS A 375 6.04 0.45 -4.13
N GLY A 376 5.85 -0.55 -3.28
CA GLY A 376 4.97 -0.45 -2.10
C GLY A 376 5.40 0.70 -1.18
N ALA A 377 6.68 0.76 -0.80
CA ALA A 377 7.21 1.84 0.02
C ALA A 377 7.09 3.20 -0.66
N ARG A 378 7.31 3.28 -1.98
CA ARG A 378 7.14 4.49 -2.77
C ARG A 378 5.69 4.99 -2.73
N ASN A 379 4.75 4.12 -3.00
CA ASN A 379 3.34 4.46 -3.07
C ASN A 379 2.75 4.83 -1.70
N LEU A 380 3.39 4.38 -0.61
CA LEU A 380 3.07 4.80 0.75
C LEU A 380 3.87 6.02 1.25
N GLY A 381 4.76 6.59 0.41
CA GLY A 381 5.60 7.73 0.79
C GLY A 381 6.72 7.40 1.79
N LEU A 382 7.21 6.15 1.79
CA LEU A 382 8.16 5.63 2.79
C LEU A 382 9.54 5.28 2.22
N THR A 383 9.79 5.52 0.92
CA THR A 383 11.06 5.18 0.26
C THR A 383 12.31 5.80 0.88
N PRO A 384 12.29 6.98 1.53
CA PRO A 384 13.50 7.48 2.18
C PRO A 384 14.05 6.54 3.26
N HIS A 385 13.18 5.70 3.85
CA HIS A 385 13.54 4.85 4.98
C HIS A 385 13.44 3.36 4.71
N TYR A 386 12.60 2.91 3.75
CA TYR A 386 12.22 1.50 3.58
C TYR A 386 12.13 1.07 2.11
N GLY A 387 11.85 -0.20 1.88
CA GLY A 387 11.52 -0.79 0.60
C GLY A 387 12.71 -1.32 -0.20
N SER A 388 13.94 -1.09 0.26
CA SER A 388 15.16 -1.62 -0.37
C SER A 388 16.30 -1.69 0.64
N LEU A 389 17.31 -2.52 0.34
CA LEU A 389 18.53 -2.59 1.14
C LEU A 389 19.55 -1.61 0.57
N GLU A 390 19.52 -0.39 1.08
CA GLU A 390 20.41 0.69 0.67
C GLU A 390 20.99 1.42 1.88
N LYS A 391 22.17 1.96 1.71
CA LYS A 391 22.84 2.77 2.74
C LYS A 391 21.93 3.88 3.26
N ASN A 392 21.92 4.06 4.57
CA ASN A 392 21.14 5.03 5.34
C ASN A 392 19.63 4.69 5.47
N LYS A 393 19.15 3.59 4.91
CA LYS A 393 17.80 3.11 5.16
C LYS A 393 17.73 2.30 6.47
N ARG A 394 16.52 2.17 6.99
CA ARG A 394 16.25 1.35 8.17
C ARG A 394 16.45 -0.13 7.83
N TRP A 395 17.05 -0.84 8.77
CA TRP A 395 17.17 -2.28 8.72
C TRP A 395 15.83 -2.90 9.09
N LEU A 396 15.10 -3.31 8.11
CA LEU A 396 13.86 -4.07 8.23
C LEU A 396 13.91 -5.12 7.13
N ALA A 397 14.35 -6.32 7.45
CA ALA A 397 14.73 -7.34 6.49
C ALA A 397 14.29 -8.73 6.92
N ILE A 398 14.09 -9.60 5.94
CA ILE A 398 13.81 -11.01 6.11
C ILE A 398 14.84 -11.85 5.37
N ARG A 399 15.08 -13.06 5.84
CA ARG A 399 15.72 -14.13 5.06
C ARG A 399 14.68 -15.18 4.70
N VAL A 400 14.74 -15.67 3.48
CA VAL A 400 13.86 -16.71 2.96
C VAL A 400 14.67 -17.96 2.67
N ALA A 401 14.16 -19.13 3.02
CA ALA A 401 14.79 -20.42 2.74
C ALA A 401 14.68 -20.76 1.24
N ALA A 402 15.43 -20.04 0.43
CA ALA A 402 15.49 -20.11 -1.02
C ALA A 402 16.93 -19.91 -1.49
N THR A 403 17.26 -20.33 -2.71
CA THR A 403 18.61 -20.22 -3.28
C THR A 403 18.73 -19.19 -4.39
N ASP A 404 17.61 -18.75 -4.94
CA ASP A 404 17.47 -17.82 -6.06
C ASP A 404 16.16 -17.03 -5.96
N ILE A 405 15.97 -16.04 -6.82
CA ILE A 405 14.81 -15.16 -6.81
C ILE A 405 13.52 -15.93 -7.16
N GLU A 406 13.59 -16.87 -8.08
CA GLU A 406 12.44 -17.68 -8.53
C GLU A 406 11.86 -18.50 -7.38
N SER A 407 12.71 -19.11 -6.56
CA SER A 407 12.29 -19.94 -5.42
C SER A 407 11.82 -19.15 -4.18
N VAL A 408 12.13 -17.84 -4.10
CA VAL A 408 11.71 -16.96 -2.99
C VAL A 408 10.18 -16.93 -2.83
N ILE A 409 9.46 -16.81 -3.94
CA ILE A 409 7.99 -16.71 -3.90
C ILE A 409 7.37 -17.99 -3.36
N ALA A 410 7.79 -19.15 -3.87
CA ALA A 410 7.30 -20.45 -3.45
C ALA A 410 7.60 -20.73 -1.97
N ALA A 411 8.81 -20.44 -1.51
CA ALA A 411 9.21 -20.59 -0.12
C ALA A 411 8.43 -19.63 0.81
N GLY A 412 8.25 -18.38 0.40
CA GLY A 412 7.46 -17.38 1.12
C GLY A 412 5.98 -17.74 1.23
N CYS A 413 5.39 -18.37 0.21
CA CYS A 413 4.03 -18.89 0.28
C CYS A 413 3.86 -19.94 1.40
N GLN A 414 4.91 -20.67 1.73
CA GLN A 414 4.93 -21.69 2.79
C GLN A 414 5.35 -21.12 4.15
N GLY A 415 5.67 -19.83 4.23
CA GLY A 415 6.16 -19.19 5.45
C GLY A 415 7.59 -19.58 5.81
N ALA A 416 8.38 -20.09 4.84
CA ALA A 416 9.78 -20.48 5.05
C ALA A 416 10.70 -19.26 5.09
N LEU A 417 10.49 -18.40 6.08
CA LEU A 417 11.22 -17.13 6.25
C LEU A 417 11.49 -16.85 7.74
N GLU A 418 12.45 -15.98 7.99
CA GLU A 418 12.78 -15.47 9.32
C GLU A 418 13.12 -13.98 9.26
N TRP A 419 12.78 -13.26 10.31
CA TRP A 419 13.13 -11.85 10.48
C TRP A 419 14.61 -11.69 10.87
N LEU A 420 15.21 -10.65 10.34
CA LEU A 420 16.55 -10.20 10.68
C LEU A 420 16.45 -8.86 11.41
N ILE A 421 16.36 -8.92 12.73
CA ILE A 421 16.18 -7.77 13.62
C ILE A 421 17.50 -7.47 14.34
#